data_d1c3a48e06b282d1dd0178a83042b22f
#
_entry.id   d1c3a48e06b282d1dd0178a83042b22f
#
_cell.length_a   1.000
_cell.length_b   1.000
_cell.length_c   1.000
_cell.angle_alpha   90.00
_cell.angle_beta   90.00
_cell.angle_gamma   90.00
#
_symmetry.space_group_name_H-M   'P 1'
#
loop_
_entity.id
_entity.type
_entity.pdbx_description
1 polymer ?
#
loop_
_entity_poly.entity_id
_entity_poly.type
_entity_poly.pdbx_seq_one_letter_code
_entity_poly.pdbx_strand_id
1 'polypeptide(L)'
;PKVIAIDLLLVDRGSDDGDEALARSLAGRASVIAAAAVFAQASQPIAAENGPLARLPRAERFLLPLKRFADHAEIGIANVTTNRGGTPSSIPMLFRTHDSIEMSFSLRAAALAIGKEPTIEPYRLAFGERSVAIDADHALSVTFYGPRRTMRTISAASVLAGEIAADDIRQRIVVVGATVTAASDFFPTPFDPVMPGVEVVATAITHLMAGDGMLRGQLVRLADAIIAIVLPMILVGLLAWHRSAIGLIATLIIIVVGAAANVFAFSRGILLSAALPIAAAAPPAILFAGVQLWSGRRRAQYFAIRSELLAQFQAPDIREWLTRDPGFLKEPVRQDAAVVFIDLSGFTSLSESLGPDRIRELLKDFHAMVDKEAVSSGGMINSYLGDGAMILFGLPQAASDDAFRAVQCAKGLCVSTQRWLASLPPAVRPRLGFKVGAHFGTIVASRLGGGSYHHITATGDTVNVASRLMEVAAGHGVELALSDELFRAVGRDRSLFQAGDLTGPVETRLRGRSGSLDVWFWRSRSENS
;
A
#
# COMPACT_ATOMS: atom_id res chain seq x y z
N PRO A 1 -22.59 15.54 -57.17
CA PRO A 1 -21.43 15.23 -56.32
C PRO A 1 -20.12 15.55 -57.04
N LYS A 2 -19.03 15.72 -56.24
CA LYS A 2 -17.69 15.86 -56.76
C LYS A 2 -17.09 14.52 -57.14
N VAL A 3 -17.36 13.50 -56.32
CA VAL A 3 -17.00 12.09 -56.57
C VAL A 3 -18.17 11.22 -56.14
N ILE A 4 -18.42 10.15 -56.89
CA ILE A 4 -19.36 9.08 -56.54
C ILE A 4 -18.51 7.84 -56.20
N ALA A 5 -18.58 7.37 -54.96
CA ALA A 5 -17.85 6.21 -54.48
C ALA A 5 -18.86 5.08 -54.19
N ILE A 6 -18.84 4.00 -54.95
CA ILE A 6 -19.79 2.88 -54.85
C ILE A 6 -19.13 1.75 -54.07
N ASP A 7 -19.51 1.59 -52.80
CA ASP A 7 -19.05 0.52 -51.90
C ASP A 7 -19.94 -0.72 -52.02
N LEU A 8 -19.99 -1.24 -53.23
CA LEU A 8 -20.69 -2.46 -53.59
C LEU A 8 -19.80 -3.26 -54.54
N LEU A 9 -19.71 -4.57 -54.34
CA LEU A 9 -18.96 -5.47 -55.20
C LEU A 9 -19.81 -5.85 -56.40
N LEU A 10 -19.58 -5.20 -57.55
CA LEU A 10 -20.30 -5.42 -58.80
C LEU A 10 -19.62 -6.50 -59.64
N VAL A 11 -19.52 -7.71 -59.09
CA VAL A 11 -18.80 -8.85 -59.67
C VAL A 11 -19.68 -9.77 -60.53
N ASP A 12 -21.00 -9.77 -60.26
CA ASP A 12 -21.98 -10.59 -60.98
C ASP A 12 -22.80 -9.73 -61.94
N ARG A 13 -23.31 -10.35 -62.96
CA ARG A 13 -24.19 -9.70 -63.97
C ARG A 13 -25.59 -9.45 -63.39
N GLY A 14 -26.05 -8.23 -63.50
CA GLY A 14 -27.43 -7.87 -63.26
C GLY A 14 -28.32 -8.06 -64.53
N SER A 15 -29.36 -7.25 -64.63
CA SER A 15 -30.09 -7.13 -65.87
C SER A 15 -29.23 -6.36 -66.88
N ASP A 16 -29.23 -6.81 -68.18
CA ASP A 16 -28.40 -6.16 -69.20
C ASP A 16 -28.73 -4.65 -69.34
N ASP A 17 -30.01 -4.29 -69.31
CA ASP A 17 -30.46 -2.90 -69.41
C ASP A 17 -30.01 -2.08 -68.18
N GLY A 18 -30.05 -2.67 -66.97
CA GLY A 18 -29.63 -2.05 -65.72
C GLY A 18 -28.10 -1.83 -65.67
N ASP A 19 -27.36 -2.87 -66.07
CA ASP A 19 -25.89 -2.82 -66.13
C ASP A 19 -25.42 -1.76 -67.13
N GLU A 20 -26.07 -1.70 -68.33
CA GLU A 20 -25.73 -0.69 -69.32
C GLU A 20 -26.10 0.73 -68.88
N ALA A 21 -27.23 0.91 -68.20
CA ALA A 21 -27.65 2.18 -67.68
C ALA A 21 -26.66 2.67 -66.58
N LEU A 22 -26.19 1.77 -65.71
CA LEU A 22 -25.17 2.09 -64.68
C LEU A 22 -23.83 2.44 -65.35
N ALA A 23 -23.35 1.66 -66.31
CA ALA A 23 -22.11 1.93 -67.02
C ALA A 23 -22.14 3.30 -67.72
N ARG A 24 -23.23 3.64 -68.40
CA ARG A 24 -23.45 4.95 -69.03
C ARG A 24 -23.48 6.09 -67.99
N SER A 25 -24.02 5.83 -66.77
CA SER A 25 -24.10 6.81 -65.69
C SER A 25 -22.73 7.10 -65.06
N LEU A 26 -21.83 6.11 -65.07
CA LEU A 26 -20.46 6.22 -64.60
C LEU A 26 -19.56 6.96 -65.62
N ALA A 27 -19.83 6.77 -66.89
CA ALA A 27 -19.04 7.36 -67.98
C ALA A 27 -18.99 8.89 -67.86
N GLY A 28 -17.77 9.44 -67.87
CA GLY A 28 -17.54 10.90 -67.81
C GLY A 28 -17.73 11.56 -66.43
N ARG A 29 -17.88 10.77 -65.39
CA ARG A 29 -17.96 11.23 -63.98
C ARG A 29 -16.80 10.70 -63.15
N ALA A 30 -16.31 11.51 -62.20
CA ALA A 30 -15.35 11.04 -61.23
C ALA A 30 -16.04 10.01 -60.31
N SER A 31 -15.75 8.73 -60.53
CA SER A 31 -16.37 7.62 -59.80
C SER A 31 -15.36 6.55 -59.40
N VAL A 32 -15.60 5.92 -58.26
CA VAL A 32 -14.82 4.80 -57.71
C VAL A 32 -15.77 3.64 -57.43
N ILE A 33 -15.39 2.44 -57.81
CA ILE A 33 -16.12 1.21 -57.53
C ILE A 33 -15.27 0.32 -56.63
N ALA A 34 -15.91 -0.31 -55.64
CA ALA A 34 -15.24 -1.24 -54.72
C ALA A 34 -14.79 -2.54 -55.42
N ALA A 35 -13.58 -2.95 -55.11
CA ALA A 35 -13.05 -4.29 -55.31
C ALA A 35 -12.62 -4.87 -53.98
N ALA A 36 -12.46 -6.20 -53.90
CA ALA A 36 -12.03 -6.85 -52.67
C ALA A 36 -10.71 -7.59 -52.85
N ALA A 37 -9.82 -7.47 -51.89
CA ALA A 37 -8.62 -8.28 -51.78
C ALA A 37 -8.97 -9.63 -51.13
N VAL A 38 -8.60 -10.71 -51.75
CA VAL A 38 -8.77 -12.08 -51.25
C VAL A 38 -7.43 -12.54 -50.69
N PHE A 39 -7.43 -12.91 -49.41
CA PHE A 39 -6.24 -13.37 -48.70
C PHE A 39 -6.24 -14.89 -48.58
N ALA A 40 -5.06 -15.53 -48.64
CA ALA A 40 -4.94 -16.97 -48.44
C ALA A 40 -5.33 -17.34 -47.00
N GLN A 41 -6.03 -18.45 -46.82
CA GLN A 41 -6.47 -18.93 -45.50
C GLN A 41 -5.31 -19.43 -44.60
N ALA A 42 -4.13 -19.71 -45.15
CA ALA A 42 -2.95 -20.12 -44.42
C ALA A 42 -1.95 -18.97 -44.28
N SER A 43 -1.33 -18.82 -43.13
CA SER A 43 -0.22 -17.89 -42.92
C SER A 43 0.92 -18.24 -43.85
N GLN A 44 1.06 -17.51 -44.94
CA GLN A 44 2.24 -17.69 -45.82
C GLN A 44 3.49 -17.19 -45.03
N PRO A 45 4.61 -17.93 -45.07
CA PRO A 45 5.86 -17.44 -44.54
C PRO A 45 6.20 -16.13 -45.25
N ILE A 46 6.43 -15.08 -44.45
CA ILE A 46 6.84 -13.77 -44.94
C ILE A 46 8.22 -13.98 -45.56
N ALA A 47 8.31 -14.04 -46.86
CA ALA A 47 9.60 -13.90 -47.54
C ALA A 47 10.18 -12.53 -47.11
N ALA A 48 11.41 -12.51 -46.60
CA ALA A 48 12.08 -11.30 -46.16
C ALA A 48 12.38 -10.42 -47.38
N GLU A 49 11.39 -9.70 -47.85
CA GLU A 49 11.57 -8.64 -48.84
C GLU A 49 12.00 -7.35 -48.07
N ASN A 50 13.11 -6.81 -48.45
CA ASN A 50 13.61 -5.55 -47.93
C ASN A 50 13.06 -4.40 -48.81
N GLY A 51 12.38 -3.45 -48.22
CA GLY A 51 11.91 -2.26 -48.92
C GLY A 51 10.72 -1.58 -48.24
N PRO A 52 10.43 -0.33 -48.58
CA PRO A 52 9.37 0.45 -47.93
C PRO A 52 7.97 -0.17 -48.12
N LEU A 53 7.77 -0.95 -49.19
CA LEU A 53 6.48 -1.61 -49.52
C LEU A 53 6.42 -3.09 -49.10
N ALA A 54 7.44 -3.58 -48.36
CA ALA A 54 7.51 -4.98 -47.92
C ALA A 54 6.37 -5.37 -46.96
N ARG A 55 5.82 -4.40 -46.23
CA ARG A 55 4.79 -4.59 -45.21
C ARG A 55 3.37 -4.44 -45.69
N LEU A 56 3.16 -4.18 -46.97
CA LEU A 56 1.80 -4.09 -47.53
C LEU A 56 1.06 -5.42 -47.39
N PRO A 57 -0.25 -5.38 -47.10
CA PRO A 57 -1.10 -6.58 -47.11
C PRO A 57 -0.99 -7.28 -48.46
N ARG A 58 -0.59 -8.56 -48.45
CA ARG A 58 -0.41 -9.35 -49.67
C ARG A 58 -1.67 -10.19 -49.94
N ALA A 59 -2.43 -9.77 -50.92
CA ALA A 59 -3.58 -10.51 -51.44
C ALA A 59 -3.12 -11.60 -52.41
N GLU A 60 -3.84 -12.70 -52.44
CA GLU A 60 -3.68 -13.74 -53.44
C GLU A 60 -4.16 -13.24 -54.80
N ARG A 61 -5.29 -12.58 -54.81
CA ARG A 61 -5.93 -11.96 -55.99
C ARG A 61 -6.86 -10.83 -55.58
N PHE A 62 -7.22 -9.99 -56.55
CA PHE A 62 -8.30 -9.01 -56.36
C PHE A 62 -9.56 -9.51 -57.02
N LEU A 63 -10.70 -9.39 -56.35
CA LEU A 63 -12.03 -9.61 -56.90
C LEU A 63 -12.48 -8.27 -57.49
N LEU A 64 -12.35 -8.17 -58.81
CA LEU A 64 -12.60 -6.93 -59.54
C LEU A 64 -14.06 -6.84 -59.98
N PRO A 65 -14.63 -5.63 -60.14
CA PRO A 65 -15.95 -5.43 -60.76
C PRO A 65 -15.96 -5.89 -62.23
N LEU A 66 -17.16 -6.12 -62.77
CA LEU A 66 -17.30 -6.45 -64.19
C LEU A 66 -16.60 -5.40 -65.06
N LYS A 67 -15.94 -5.84 -66.12
CA LYS A 67 -15.16 -5.00 -67.05
C LYS A 67 -15.97 -3.81 -67.56
N ARG A 68 -17.25 -4.00 -67.86
CA ARG A 68 -18.17 -2.94 -68.34
C ARG A 68 -18.27 -1.75 -67.37
N PHE A 69 -18.02 -1.95 -66.05
CA PHE A 69 -18.00 -0.90 -65.03
C PHE A 69 -16.58 -0.39 -64.81
N ALA A 70 -15.61 -1.31 -64.82
CA ALA A 70 -14.20 -0.99 -64.62
C ALA A 70 -13.63 -0.08 -65.74
N ASP A 71 -14.18 -0.16 -66.95
CA ASP A 71 -13.77 0.69 -68.07
C ASP A 71 -14.24 2.16 -67.91
N HIS A 72 -15.14 2.46 -66.95
CA HIS A 72 -15.77 3.77 -66.76
C HIS A 72 -15.57 4.38 -65.36
N ALA A 73 -14.96 3.67 -64.43
CA ALA A 73 -14.73 4.12 -63.06
C ALA A 73 -13.37 3.62 -62.56
N GLU A 74 -12.78 4.39 -61.64
CA GLU A 74 -11.58 3.94 -60.94
C GLU A 74 -11.91 2.80 -59.97
N ILE A 75 -10.95 1.89 -59.75
CA ILE A 75 -11.10 0.77 -58.82
C ILE A 75 -10.37 1.06 -57.53
N GLY A 76 -11.00 0.74 -56.40
CA GLY A 76 -10.39 0.82 -55.07
C GLY A 76 -10.71 -0.38 -54.18
N ILE A 77 -9.74 -0.86 -53.44
CA ILE A 77 -9.90 -2.04 -52.58
C ILE A 77 -10.61 -1.63 -51.29
N ALA A 78 -11.78 -2.23 -51.00
CA ALA A 78 -12.63 -1.85 -49.85
C ALA A 78 -12.39 -2.63 -48.56
N ASN A 79 -11.34 -3.46 -48.48
CA ASN A 79 -11.06 -4.26 -47.32
C ASN A 79 -10.70 -3.38 -46.10
N VAL A 80 -11.27 -3.72 -44.95
CA VAL A 80 -11.04 -3.08 -43.67
C VAL A 80 -10.32 -4.07 -42.74
N THR A 81 -9.30 -3.61 -42.05
CA THR A 81 -8.58 -4.42 -41.06
C THR A 81 -9.14 -4.18 -39.67
N THR A 82 -9.43 -5.26 -38.95
CA THR A 82 -9.94 -5.20 -37.58
C THR A 82 -8.92 -5.69 -36.56
N ASN A 83 -9.01 -5.18 -35.36
CA ASN A 83 -8.27 -5.70 -34.23
C ASN A 83 -8.86 -7.04 -33.75
N ARG A 84 -8.27 -7.66 -32.71
CA ARG A 84 -8.76 -8.92 -32.12
C ARG A 84 -10.21 -8.86 -31.61
N GLY A 85 -10.72 -7.69 -31.30
CA GLY A 85 -12.11 -7.46 -30.89
C GLY A 85 -13.08 -7.19 -32.05
N GLY A 86 -12.63 -7.29 -33.30
CA GLY A 86 -13.44 -7.01 -34.48
C GLY A 86 -13.59 -5.53 -34.81
N THR A 87 -13.00 -4.60 -34.01
CA THR A 87 -13.11 -3.16 -34.23
C THR A 87 -12.14 -2.71 -35.33
N PRO A 88 -12.59 -1.96 -36.35
CA PRO A 88 -11.71 -1.32 -37.33
C PRO A 88 -10.84 -0.27 -36.62
N SER A 89 -9.54 -0.50 -36.53
CA SER A 89 -8.57 0.42 -35.93
C SER A 89 -7.66 1.09 -36.95
N SER A 90 -7.54 0.46 -38.13
CA SER A 90 -6.74 0.98 -39.23
C SER A 90 -7.24 0.45 -40.55
N ILE A 91 -7.05 1.22 -41.61
CA ILE A 91 -7.38 0.83 -42.98
C ILE A 91 -6.10 0.90 -43.82
N PRO A 92 -5.65 -0.20 -44.42
CA PRO A 92 -4.52 -0.19 -45.34
C PRO A 92 -4.80 0.75 -46.52
N MET A 93 -3.88 1.61 -46.83
CA MET A 93 -4.03 2.55 -47.96
C MET A 93 -3.63 1.91 -49.27
N LEU A 94 -2.82 0.87 -49.22
CA LEU A 94 -2.35 0.12 -50.37
C LEU A 94 -2.49 -1.38 -50.12
N PHE A 95 -2.78 -2.10 -51.18
CA PHE A 95 -2.83 -3.56 -51.24
C PHE A 95 -1.94 -4.05 -52.37
N ARG A 96 -1.30 -5.19 -52.20
CA ARG A 96 -0.49 -5.76 -53.28
C ARG A 96 -0.88 -7.22 -53.58
N THR A 97 -0.74 -7.58 -54.84
CA THR A 97 -0.67 -8.96 -55.29
C THR A 97 0.78 -9.27 -55.73
N HIS A 98 0.97 -10.41 -56.40
CA HIS A 98 2.29 -10.71 -56.99
C HIS A 98 2.64 -9.68 -58.08
N ASP A 99 1.66 -9.20 -58.83
CA ASP A 99 1.87 -8.47 -60.10
C ASP A 99 1.50 -6.99 -60.02
N SER A 100 0.72 -6.56 -59.03
CA SER A 100 0.20 -5.18 -58.96
C SER A 100 0.10 -4.65 -57.53
N ILE A 101 0.09 -3.32 -57.39
CA ILE A 101 -0.22 -2.58 -56.16
C ILE A 101 -1.43 -1.71 -56.47
N GLU A 102 -2.47 -1.86 -55.65
CA GLU A 102 -3.73 -1.13 -55.81
C GLU A 102 -4.00 -0.25 -54.58
N MET A 103 -4.61 0.90 -54.81
CA MET A 103 -5.05 1.80 -53.74
C MET A 103 -6.31 1.28 -53.06
N SER A 104 -6.41 1.62 -51.75
CA SER A 104 -7.68 1.41 -51.05
C SER A 104 -8.80 2.26 -51.66
N PHE A 105 -10.03 1.81 -51.51
CA PHE A 105 -11.22 2.53 -51.92
C PHE A 105 -11.28 3.94 -51.34
N SER A 106 -10.97 4.10 -50.07
CA SER A 106 -10.92 5.39 -49.39
C SER A 106 -9.86 6.32 -49.97
N LEU A 107 -8.66 5.78 -50.27
CA LEU A 107 -7.57 6.55 -50.84
C LEU A 107 -7.88 7.00 -52.27
N ARG A 108 -8.41 6.11 -53.09
CA ARG A 108 -8.79 6.41 -54.46
C ARG A 108 -9.89 7.48 -54.53
N ALA A 109 -10.92 7.37 -53.66
CA ALA A 109 -11.99 8.38 -53.58
C ALA A 109 -11.46 9.76 -53.15
N ALA A 110 -10.55 9.81 -52.21
CA ALA A 110 -9.91 11.05 -51.76
C ALA A 110 -9.02 11.66 -52.87
N ALA A 111 -8.22 10.84 -53.56
CA ALA A 111 -7.36 11.27 -54.66
C ALA A 111 -8.16 11.93 -55.78
N LEU A 112 -9.23 11.26 -56.22
CA LEU A 112 -10.14 11.85 -57.23
C LEU A 112 -10.80 13.13 -56.74
N ALA A 113 -11.21 13.19 -55.50
CA ALA A 113 -11.81 14.40 -54.94
C ALA A 113 -10.83 15.56 -54.85
N ILE A 114 -9.58 15.32 -54.55
CA ILE A 114 -8.51 16.31 -54.46
C ILE A 114 -8.03 16.69 -55.87
N GLY A 115 -8.11 15.77 -56.83
CA GLY A 115 -7.61 15.92 -58.20
C GLY A 115 -6.09 15.81 -58.30
N LYS A 116 -5.45 15.07 -57.36
CA LYS A 116 -4.00 14.83 -57.31
C LYS A 116 -3.74 13.40 -56.92
N GLU A 117 -2.80 12.74 -57.60
CA GLU A 117 -2.32 11.44 -57.20
C GLU A 117 -1.52 11.54 -55.86
N PRO A 118 -1.70 10.61 -54.94
CA PRO A 118 -1.00 10.60 -53.69
C PRO A 118 0.48 10.23 -53.85
N THR A 119 1.36 10.99 -53.21
CA THR A 119 2.75 10.60 -53.04
C THR A 119 2.89 9.85 -51.70
N ILE A 120 3.43 8.62 -51.78
CA ILE A 120 3.57 7.74 -50.62
C ILE A 120 4.97 7.89 -50.07
N GLU A 121 5.04 8.42 -48.84
CA GLU A 121 6.28 8.56 -48.06
C GLU A 121 6.23 7.61 -46.85
N PRO A 122 7.36 7.26 -46.25
CA PRO A 122 7.35 6.55 -44.98
C PRO A 122 6.55 7.36 -43.93
N TYR A 123 5.49 6.77 -43.37
CA TYR A 123 4.62 7.36 -42.35
C TYR A 123 3.75 8.54 -42.81
N ARG A 124 3.65 8.84 -44.13
CA ARG A 124 2.90 9.98 -44.64
C ARG A 124 2.35 9.72 -46.06
N LEU A 125 1.11 10.14 -46.25
CA LEU A 125 0.53 10.29 -47.57
C LEU A 125 0.44 11.78 -47.89
N ALA A 126 0.94 12.21 -49.04
CA ALA A 126 0.90 13.60 -49.46
C ALA A 126 0.08 13.79 -50.74
N PHE A 127 -0.80 14.81 -50.75
CA PHE A 127 -1.58 15.26 -51.92
C PHE A 127 -1.19 16.71 -52.23
N GLY A 128 0.02 16.88 -52.74
CA GLY A 128 0.61 18.23 -52.89
C GLY A 128 0.95 18.84 -51.52
N GLU A 129 0.29 19.94 -51.15
CA GLU A 129 0.52 20.59 -49.87
C GLU A 129 -0.19 19.93 -48.68
N ARG A 130 -1.20 19.13 -48.94
CA ARG A 130 -1.93 18.34 -47.91
C ARG A 130 -1.24 17.03 -47.63
N SER A 131 -1.20 16.69 -46.37
CA SER A 131 -0.61 15.41 -45.97
C SER A 131 -1.36 14.78 -44.80
N VAL A 132 -1.38 13.47 -44.80
CA VAL A 132 -2.02 12.65 -43.77
C VAL A 132 -0.99 11.68 -43.20
N ALA A 133 -0.97 11.53 -41.89
CA ALA A 133 -0.12 10.55 -41.23
C ALA A 133 -0.67 9.13 -41.44
N ILE A 134 0.24 8.21 -41.77
CA ILE A 134 -0.03 6.77 -41.88
C ILE A 134 1.01 6.01 -41.04
N ASP A 135 0.75 4.77 -40.72
CA ASP A 135 1.70 3.95 -39.97
C ASP A 135 2.78 3.30 -40.88
N ALA A 136 3.67 2.53 -40.26
CA ALA A 136 4.74 1.82 -40.96
C ALA A 136 4.25 0.76 -41.97
N ASP A 137 3.03 0.31 -41.83
CA ASP A 137 2.40 -0.69 -42.67
C ASP A 137 1.53 0.00 -43.77
N HIS A 138 1.71 1.31 -43.93
CA HIS A 138 0.97 2.19 -44.84
C HIS A 138 -0.54 2.15 -44.57
N ALA A 139 -0.94 1.97 -43.31
CA ALA A 139 -2.33 2.01 -42.91
C ALA A 139 -2.68 3.33 -42.23
N LEU A 140 -3.88 3.83 -42.51
CA LEU A 140 -4.47 4.99 -41.86
C LEU A 140 -5.13 4.54 -40.56
N SER A 141 -4.72 5.11 -39.43
CA SER A 141 -5.43 4.91 -38.16
C SER A 141 -6.80 5.61 -38.22
N VAL A 142 -7.87 4.87 -37.93
CA VAL A 142 -9.24 5.36 -37.96
C VAL A 142 -9.70 5.71 -36.56
N THR A 143 -10.19 6.94 -36.38
CA THR A 143 -10.89 7.39 -35.17
C THR A 143 -12.31 7.73 -35.53
N PHE A 144 -13.26 7.20 -34.76
CA PHE A 144 -14.66 7.43 -35.03
C PHE A 144 -15.12 8.75 -34.42
N TYR A 145 -15.93 9.52 -35.16
CA TYR A 145 -16.47 10.80 -34.70
C TYR A 145 -17.71 10.63 -33.82
N GLY A 146 -18.33 9.45 -33.78
CA GLY A 146 -19.52 9.16 -32.99
C GLY A 146 -20.21 7.88 -33.38
N PRO A 147 -21.44 7.64 -32.91
CA PRO A 147 -22.25 6.47 -33.28
C PRO A 147 -22.67 6.54 -34.76
N ARG A 148 -23.27 5.45 -35.26
CA ARG A 148 -23.82 5.39 -36.63
C ARG A 148 -24.70 6.60 -36.94
N ARG A 149 -24.68 7.06 -38.19
CA ARG A 149 -25.34 8.28 -38.67
C ARG A 149 -24.72 9.58 -38.20
N THR A 150 -23.58 9.56 -37.53
CA THR A 150 -22.77 10.79 -37.29
C THR A 150 -22.31 11.36 -38.62
N MET A 151 -21.94 10.49 -39.57
CA MET A 151 -21.83 10.88 -40.99
C MET A 151 -23.21 11.10 -41.55
N ARG A 152 -23.41 12.23 -42.26
CA ARG A 152 -24.71 12.52 -42.88
C ARG A 152 -25.13 11.42 -43.83
N THR A 153 -26.14 10.67 -43.46
CA THR A 153 -26.67 9.51 -44.19
C THR A 153 -28.02 9.87 -44.77
N ILE A 154 -28.18 9.63 -46.07
CA ILE A 154 -29.39 9.91 -46.85
C ILE A 154 -29.88 8.60 -47.42
N SER A 155 -31.18 8.32 -47.31
CA SER A 155 -31.77 7.13 -47.92
C SER A 155 -31.74 7.23 -49.45
N ALA A 156 -31.33 6.14 -50.14
CA ALA A 156 -31.39 6.05 -51.58
C ALA A 156 -32.84 6.25 -52.10
N ALA A 157 -33.86 5.79 -51.36
CA ALA A 157 -35.26 6.03 -51.69
C ALA A 157 -35.62 7.52 -51.74
N SER A 158 -35.14 8.32 -50.77
CA SER A 158 -35.38 9.78 -50.78
C SER A 158 -34.68 10.47 -51.94
N VAL A 159 -33.50 9.97 -52.35
CA VAL A 159 -32.80 10.50 -53.53
C VAL A 159 -33.61 10.19 -54.78
N LEU A 160 -34.13 8.97 -54.93
CA LEU A 160 -34.96 8.55 -56.10
C LEU A 160 -36.30 9.28 -56.13
N ALA A 161 -36.89 9.59 -54.98
CA ALA A 161 -38.12 10.37 -54.88
C ALA A 161 -37.91 11.88 -55.16
N GLY A 162 -36.66 12.34 -55.32
CA GLY A 162 -36.37 13.75 -55.53
C GLY A 162 -36.54 14.65 -54.29
N GLU A 163 -36.60 14.05 -53.11
CA GLU A 163 -36.80 14.77 -51.82
C GLU A 163 -35.56 15.52 -51.32
N ILE A 164 -34.41 15.27 -51.96
CA ILE A 164 -33.12 15.79 -51.54
C ILE A 164 -32.72 17.02 -52.32
N ALA A 165 -32.36 18.10 -51.63
CA ALA A 165 -31.88 19.31 -52.27
C ALA A 165 -30.53 19.05 -52.96
N ALA A 166 -30.37 19.60 -54.17
CA ALA A 166 -29.13 19.44 -54.94
C ALA A 166 -27.89 19.93 -54.18
N ASP A 167 -28.03 20.92 -53.29
CA ASP A 167 -26.95 21.47 -52.47
C ASP A 167 -26.48 20.52 -51.37
N ASP A 168 -27.31 19.54 -50.99
CA ASP A 168 -26.95 18.50 -50.03
C ASP A 168 -25.86 17.54 -50.55
N ILE A 169 -25.79 17.38 -51.88
CA ILE A 169 -24.82 16.49 -52.56
C ILE A 169 -23.82 17.23 -53.44
N ARG A 170 -24.02 18.54 -53.68
CA ARG A 170 -23.15 19.34 -54.52
C ARG A 170 -21.76 19.49 -53.91
N GLN A 171 -20.72 19.29 -54.72
CA GLN A 171 -19.30 19.40 -54.31
C GLN A 171 -18.90 18.46 -53.18
N ARG A 172 -19.66 17.41 -52.87
CA ARG A 172 -19.37 16.41 -51.85
C ARG A 172 -18.92 15.10 -52.48
N ILE A 173 -18.16 14.31 -51.73
CA ILE A 173 -17.94 12.88 -52.00
C ILE A 173 -19.19 12.17 -51.50
N VAL A 174 -19.88 11.48 -52.37
CA VAL A 174 -21.06 10.68 -52.04
C VAL A 174 -20.66 9.21 -52.05
N VAL A 175 -20.72 8.57 -50.86
CA VAL A 175 -20.47 7.14 -50.75
C VAL A 175 -21.80 6.43 -50.78
N VAL A 176 -21.95 5.53 -51.72
CA VAL A 176 -23.13 4.66 -51.91
C VAL A 176 -22.81 3.28 -51.38
N GLY A 177 -23.54 2.79 -50.39
CA GLY A 177 -23.31 1.46 -49.84
C GLY A 177 -24.50 0.93 -49.05
N ALA A 178 -24.45 -0.31 -48.67
CA ALA A 178 -25.50 -0.96 -47.90
C ALA A 178 -25.39 -0.66 -46.43
N THR A 179 -26.53 -0.40 -45.78
CA THR A 179 -26.62 -0.18 -44.32
C THR A 179 -27.56 -1.17 -43.62
N VAL A 180 -28.06 -2.18 -44.38
CA VAL A 180 -28.98 -3.19 -43.87
C VAL A 180 -28.23 -4.44 -43.42
N THR A 181 -28.69 -5.05 -42.33
CA THR A 181 -28.00 -6.12 -41.59
C THR A 181 -27.69 -7.39 -42.42
N ALA A 182 -28.41 -7.64 -43.52
CA ALA A 182 -28.19 -8.82 -44.34
C ALA A 182 -27.32 -8.57 -45.60
N ALA A 183 -26.97 -7.32 -45.89
CA ALA A 183 -26.30 -6.94 -47.13
C ALA A 183 -25.02 -6.11 -46.90
N SER A 184 -24.60 -5.91 -45.68
CA SER A 184 -23.38 -5.15 -45.35
C SER A 184 -22.62 -5.76 -44.18
N ASP A 185 -21.32 -5.50 -44.10
CA ASP A 185 -20.48 -5.79 -42.97
C ASP A 185 -20.78 -4.80 -41.84
N PHE A 186 -20.83 -5.32 -40.62
CA PHE A 186 -20.97 -4.51 -39.40
C PHE A 186 -19.77 -4.67 -38.52
N PHE A 187 -19.35 -3.58 -37.93
CA PHE A 187 -18.18 -3.54 -37.05
C PHE A 187 -18.51 -2.95 -35.68
N PRO A 188 -18.06 -3.56 -34.59
CA PRO A 188 -18.13 -2.93 -33.30
C PRO A 188 -17.14 -1.77 -33.24
N THR A 189 -17.60 -0.61 -32.76
CA THR A 189 -16.78 0.58 -32.56
C THR A 189 -16.91 1.07 -31.10
N PRO A 190 -16.07 2.00 -30.61
CA PRO A 190 -16.21 2.55 -29.26
C PRO A 190 -17.55 3.25 -29.02
N PHE A 191 -18.25 3.68 -30.06
CA PHE A 191 -19.51 4.43 -29.96
C PHE A 191 -20.76 3.61 -30.33
N ASP A 192 -20.60 2.56 -31.16
CA ASP A 192 -21.72 1.78 -31.63
C ASP A 192 -21.28 0.32 -31.86
N PRO A 193 -21.99 -0.68 -31.31
CA PRO A 193 -21.65 -2.08 -31.52
C PRO A 193 -21.94 -2.57 -32.96
N VAL A 194 -22.68 -1.80 -33.75
CA VAL A 194 -23.16 -2.20 -35.07
C VAL A 194 -22.99 -1.06 -36.09
N MET A 195 -21.73 -0.65 -36.34
CA MET A 195 -21.39 0.37 -37.32
C MET A 195 -21.35 -0.24 -38.71
N PRO A 196 -22.11 0.26 -39.72
CA PRO A 196 -22.00 -0.21 -41.09
C PRO A 196 -20.62 0.03 -41.71
N GLY A 197 -20.12 -0.93 -42.50
CA GLY A 197 -18.80 -0.81 -43.15
C GLY A 197 -18.68 0.43 -44.03
N VAL A 198 -19.73 0.82 -44.70
CA VAL A 198 -19.76 2.04 -45.53
C VAL A 198 -19.49 3.32 -44.69
N GLU A 199 -19.93 3.37 -43.42
CA GLU A 199 -19.62 4.51 -42.55
C GLU A 199 -18.15 4.47 -42.07
N VAL A 200 -17.56 3.27 -41.88
CA VAL A 200 -16.13 3.12 -41.60
C VAL A 200 -15.29 3.64 -42.76
N VAL A 201 -15.65 3.28 -43.96
CA VAL A 201 -15.00 3.77 -45.20
C VAL A 201 -15.16 5.30 -45.34
N ALA A 202 -16.38 5.82 -45.11
CA ALA A 202 -16.66 7.24 -45.17
C ALA A 202 -15.83 8.03 -44.11
N THR A 203 -15.63 7.44 -42.90
CA THR A 203 -14.76 8.00 -41.85
C THR A 203 -13.32 8.09 -42.36
N ALA A 204 -12.79 7.04 -42.98
CA ALA A 204 -11.44 7.06 -43.54
C ALA A 204 -11.28 8.11 -44.65
N ILE A 205 -12.26 8.24 -45.54
CA ILE A 205 -12.26 9.31 -46.55
C ILE A 205 -12.23 10.70 -45.89
N THR A 206 -12.99 10.87 -44.83
CA THR A 206 -13.02 12.14 -44.08
C THR A 206 -11.67 12.47 -43.48
N HIS A 207 -10.98 11.49 -42.84
CA HIS A 207 -9.62 11.66 -42.34
C HIS A 207 -8.63 12.04 -43.45
N LEU A 208 -8.71 11.39 -44.60
CA LEU A 208 -7.87 11.72 -45.76
C LEU A 208 -8.12 13.15 -46.26
N MET A 209 -9.37 13.59 -46.28
CA MET A 209 -9.74 14.94 -46.70
C MET A 209 -9.39 16.02 -45.67
N ALA A 210 -9.52 15.72 -44.39
CA ALA A 210 -9.20 16.64 -43.28
C ALA A 210 -7.69 16.73 -42.98
N GLY A 211 -6.93 15.69 -43.28
CA GLY A 211 -5.51 15.61 -42.95
C GLY A 211 -5.26 15.29 -41.47
N ASP A 212 -6.25 14.73 -40.77
CA ASP A 212 -6.24 14.52 -39.30
C ASP A 212 -5.93 13.07 -38.88
N GLY A 213 -5.20 12.34 -39.71
CA GLY A 213 -4.74 10.99 -39.40
C GLY A 213 -3.86 10.93 -38.15
N MET A 214 -4.09 9.93 -37.30
CA MET A 214 -3.31 9.78 -36.07
C MET A 214 -1.95 9.14 -36.32
N LEU A 215 -0.90 9.78 -35.74
CA LEU A 215 0.48 9.28 -35.79
C LEU A 215 0.68 8.12 -34.80
N ARG A 216 1.00 6.94 -35.34
CA ARG A 216 1.52 5.81 -34.57
C ARG A 216 2.82 5.29 -35.20
N GLY A 217 3.72 6.21 -35.54
CA GLY A 217 4.99 5.90 -36.18
C GLY A 217 5.97 5.14 -35.28
N GLN A 218 7.12 4.80 -35.85
CA GLN A 218 8.18 4.07 -35.15
C GLN A 218 8.70 4.81 -33.90
N LEU A 219 8.81 6.15 -33.97
CA LEU A 219 9.23 6.97 -32.84
C LEU A 219 8.24 6.90 -31.67
N VAL A 220 6.91 6.88 -31.95
CA VAL A 220 5.88 6.75 -30.93
C VAL A 220 5.94 5.36 -30.26
N ARG A 221 6.14 4.29 -31.05
CA ARG A 221 6.32 2.93 -30.50
C ARG A 221 7.61 2.83 -29.66
N LEU A 222 8.69 3.49 -30.07
CA LEU A 222 9.91 3.55 -29.28
C LEU A 222 9.71 4.33 -27.97
N ALA A 223 8.98 5.45 -28.02
CA ALA A 223 8.60 6.20 -26.83
C ALA A 223 7.75 5.35 -25.87
N ASP A 224 6.74 4.63 -26.39
CA ASP A 224 5.93 3.69 -25.61
C ASP A 224 6.80 2.62 -24.93
N ALA A 225 7.77 2.03 -25.65
CA ALA A 225 8.66 1.03 -25.11
C ALA A 225 9.58 1.61 -24.01
N ILE A 226 10.12 2.81 -24.22
CA ILE A 226 10.96 3.50 -23.22
C ILE A 226 10.13 3.80 -21.97
N ILE A 227 8.93 4.35 -22.14
CA ILE A 227 8.03 4.65 -21.01
C ILE A 227 7.67 3.37 -20.25
N ALA A 228 7.39 2.27 -20.96
CA ALA A 228 7.07 0.98 -20.34
C ALA A 228 8.22 0.38 -19.54
N ILE A 229 9.46 0.73 -19.82
CA ILE A 229 10.64 0.28 -19.06
C ILE A 229 10.98 1.27 -17.93
N VAL A 230 11.04 2.55 -18.25
CA VAL A 230 11.53 3.59 -17.33
C VAL A 230 10.51 3.90 -16.23
N LEU A 231 9.23 3.94 -16.55
CA LEU A 231 8.18 4.28 -15.59
C LEU A 231 8.12 3.29 -14.41
N PRO A 232 8.09 1.97 -14.60
CA PRO A 232 8.17 1.01 -13.49
C PRO A 232 9.41 1.19 -12.62
N MET A 233 10.57 1.43 -13.24
CA MET A 233 11.83 1.64 -12.50
C MET A 233 11.76 2.88 -11.61
N ILE A 234 11.22 3.98 -12.13
CA ILE A 234 11.03 5.22 -11.36
C ILE A 234 10.05 4.99 -10.21
N LEU A 235 8.89 4.35 -10.47
CA LEU A 235 7.87 4.09 -9.46
C LEU A 235 8.38 3.20 -8.34
N VAL A 236 9.04 2.09 -8.67
CA VAL A 236 9.62 1.19 -7.68
C VAL A 236 10.77 1.87 -6.93
N GLY A 237 11.61 2.65 -7.63
CA GLY A 237 12.70 3.43 -7.02
C GLY A 237 12.18 4.46 -6.01
N LEU A 238 11.12 5.20 -6.33
CA LEU A 238 10.48 6.16 -5.44
C LEU A 238 9.84 5.49 -4.21
N LEU A 239 9.15 4.36 -4.42
CA LEU A 239 8.57 3.58 -3.34
C LEU A 239 9.65 2.98 -2.42
N ALA A 240 10.83 2.66 -2.95
CA ALA A 240 11.96 2.14 -2.18
C ALA A 240 12.68 3.23 -1.39
N TRP A 241 12.88 4.40 -1.98
CA TRP A 241 13.62 5.51 -1.35
C TRP A 241 12.81 6.21 -0.26
N HIS A 242 11.57 6.58 -0.55
CA HIS A 242 10.69 7.26 0.39
C HIS A 242 9.62 6.31 0.95
N ARG A 243 9.93 5.68 2.09
CA ARG A 243 8.97 4.84 2.86
C ARG A 243 7.86 5.66 3.55
N SER A 244 7.65 6.91 3.14
CA SER A 244 6.73 7.86 3.75
C SER A 244 5.59 8.23 2.79
N ALA A 245 4.62 8.98 3.30
CA ALA A 245 3.53 9.56 2.50
C ALA A 245 4.02 10.36 1.28
N ILE A 246 5.24 10.93 1.35
CA ILE A 246 5.87 11.67 0.25
C ILE A 246 6.07 10.79 -0.99
N GLY A 247 6.52 9.54 -0.81
CA GLY A 247 6.69 8.60 -1.94
C GLY A 247 5.36 8.26 -2.62
N LEU A 248 4.28 8.10 -1.86
CA LEU A 248 2.95 7.86 -2.40
C LEU A 248 2.41 9.09 -3.16
N ILE A 249 2.60 10.28 -2.62
CA ILE A 249 2.20 11.55 -3.27
C ILE A 249 2.98 11.72 -4.58
N ALA A 250 4.30 11.52 -4.57
CA ALA A 250 5.12 11.60 -5.77
C ALA A 250 4.69 10.59 -6.85
N THR A 251 4.37 9.36 -6.45
CA THR A 251 3.84 8.33 -7.34
C THR A 251 2.50 8.76 -7.96
N LEU A 252 1.58 9.30 -7.16
CA LEU A 252 0.30 9.81 -7.65
C LEU A 252 0.49 10.97 -8.64
N ILE A 253 1.38 11.90 -8.34
CA ILE A 253 1.70 13.03 -9.24
C ILE A 253 2.22 12.51 -10.59
N ILE A 254 3.13 11.54 -10.60
CA ILE A 254 3.67 10.95 -11.83
C ILE A 254 2.56 10.30 -12.65
N ILE A 255 1.63 9.58 -12.02
CA ILE A 255 0.49 8.95 -12.70
C ILE A 255 -0.41 10.02 -13.32
N VAL A 256 -0.76 11.07 -12.57
CA VAL A 256 -1.61 12.17 -13.05
C VAL A 256 -0.94 12.93 -14.21
N VAL A 257 0.35 13.24 -14.07
CA VAL A 257 1.11 13.92 -15.13
C VAL A 257 1.22 13.03 -16.38
N GLY A 258 1.46 11.73 -16.21
CA GLY A 258 1.50 10.77 -17.32
C GLY A 258 0.15 10.66 -18.03
N ALA A 259 -0.96 10.62 -17.29
CA ALA A 259 -2.31 10.62 -17.86
C ALA A 259 -2.60 11.93 -18.64
N ALA A 260 -2.26 13.06 -18.05
CA ALA A 260 -2.42 14.37 -18.71
C ALA A 260 -1.57 14.48 -19.99
N ALA A 261 -0.33 13.98 -19.95
CA ALA A 261 0.55 13.94 -21.12
C ALA A 261 0.00 13.04 -22.22
N ASN A 262 -0.61 11.90 -21.86
CA ASN A 262 -1.26 11.00 -22.82
C ASN A 262 -2.46 11.68 -23.49
N VAL A 263 -3.33 12.35 -22.72
CA VAL A 263 -4.47 13.13 -23.25
C VAL A 263 -3.98 14.26 -24.15
N PHE A 264 -2.93 14.96 -23.74
CA PHE A 264 -2.34 16.04 -24.54
C PHE A 264 -1.73 15.51 -25.84
N ALA A 265 -0.99 14.40 -25.81
CA ALA A 265 -0.47 13.76 -27.02
C ALA A 265 -1.60 13.35 -27.96
N PHE A 266 -2.68 12.77 -27.42
CA PHE A 266 -3.87 12.41 -28.17
C PHE A 266 -4.52 13.64 -28.85
N SER A 267 -4.66 14.76 -28.15
CA SER A 267 -5.19 16.01 -28.71
C SER A 267 -4.32 16.59 -29.84
N ARG A 268 -3.04 16.18 -29.91
CA ARG A 268 -2.10 16.54 -30.99
C ARG A 268 -2.02 15.49 -32.10
N GLY A 269 -2.92 14.50 -32.09
CA GLY A 269 -2.94 13.44 -33.10
C GLY A 269 -1.85 12.36 -32.89
N ILE A 270 -1.22 12.28 -31.72
CA ILE A 270 -0.20 11.28 -31.39
C ILE A 270 -0.85 10.19 -30.52
N LEU A 271 -0.91 8.96 -31.04
CA LEU A 271 -1.52 7.82 -30.34
C LEU A 271 -0.46 7.08 -29.50
N LEU A 272 -0.29 7.53 -28.24
CA LEU A 272 0.50 6.80 -27.24
C LEU A 272 -0.31 5.66 -26.64
N SER A 273 0.38 4.57 -26.28
CA SER A 273 -0.24 3.43 -25.60
C SER A 273 -0.34 3.71 -24.11
N ALA A 274 -1.55 3.90 -23.57
CA ALA A 274 -1.77 3.98 -22.13
C ALA A 274 -1.69 2.59 -21.46
N ALA A 275 -2.12 1.55 -22.15
CA ALA A 275 -2.20 0.20 -21.60
C ALA A 275 -0.82 -0.43 -21.32
N LEU A 276 0.16 -0.19 -22.21
CA LEU A 276 1.49 -0.81 -22.09
C LEU A 276 2.26 -0.36 -20.84
N PRO A 277 2.39 0.94 -20.54
CA PRO A 277 3.02 1.40 -19.30
C PRO A 277 2.31 0.93 -18.03
N ILE A 278 0.97 0.91 -18.04
CA ILE A 278 0.17 0.43 -16.90
C ILE A 278 0.42 -1.06 -16.67
N ALA A 279 0.34 -1.88 -17.73
CA ALA A 279 0.60 -3.32 -17.64
C ALA A 279 2.03 -3.64 -17.18
N ALA A 280 3.00 -2.82 -17.58
CA ALA A 280 4.39 -2.98 -17.16
C ALA A 280 4.64 -2.51 -15.72
N ALA A 281 3.96 -1.44 -15.27
CA ALA A 281 4.21 -0.82 -13.95
C ALA A 281 3.40 -1.45 -12.81
N ALA A 282 2.16 -1.88 -13.05
CA ALA A 282 1.27 -2.38 -12.01
C ALA A 282 1.77 -3.65 -11.29
N PRO A 283 2.22 -4.72 -11.98
CA PRO A 283 2.67 -5.93 -11.30
C PRO A 283 3.88 -5.71 -10.37
N PRO A 284 4.98 -5.06 -10.79
CA PRO A 284 6.12 -4.83 -9.91
C PRO A 284 5.80 -3.85 -8.77
N ALA A 285 4.95 -2.85 -8.99
CA ALA A 285 4.52 -1.93 -7.94
C ALA A 285 3.68 -2.64 -6.86
N ILE A 286 2.72 -3.48 -7.26
CA ILE A 286 1.88 -4.27 -6.35
C ILE A 286 2.74 -5.26 -5.56
N LEU A 287 3.64 -5.98 -6.24
CA LEU A 287 4.54 -6.92 -5.59
C LEU A 287 5.43 -6.22 -4.55
N PHE A 288 6.02 -5.09 -4.93
CA PHE A 288 6.88 -4.32 -4.03
C PHE A 288 6.10 -3.77 -2.83
N ALA A 289 4.91 -3.21 -3.04
CA ALA A 289 4.03 -2.75 -1.97
C ALA A 289 3.64 -3.91 -1.02
N GLY A 290 3.31 -5.08 -1.56
CA GLY A 290 3.03 -6.29 -0.80
C GLY A 290 4.20 -6.72 0.08
N VAL A 291 5.41 -6.78 -0.47
CA VAL A 291 6.64 -7.10 0.28
C VAL A 291 6.93 -6.07 1.37
N GLN A 292 6.75 -4.79 1.09
CA GLN A 292 6.91 -3.72 2.09
C GLN A 292 5.93 -3.85 3.25
N LEU A 293 4.65 -4.04 2.96
CA LEU A 293 3.61 -4.24 3.97
C LEU A 293 3.90 -5.47 4.83
N TRP A 294 4.26 -6.59 4.20
CA TRP A 294 4.60 -7.83 4.91
C TRP A 294 5.84 -7.67 5.80
N SER A 295 6.91 -7.07 5.28
CA SER A 295 8.13 -6.82 6.04
C SER A 295 7.91 -5.82 7.19
N GLY A 296 7.07 -4.80 6.99
CA GLY A 296 6.67 -3.84 8.01
C GLY A 296 5.91 -4.51 9.16
N ARG A 297 4.93 -5.35 8.85
CA ARG A 297 4.18 -6.13 9.84
C ARG A 297 5.07 -7.09 10.63
N ARG A 298 5.97 -7.81 9.96
CA ARG A 298 6.94 -8.70 10.64
C ARG A 298 7.85 -7.94 11.60
N ARG A 299 8.37 -6.78 11.20
CA ARG A 299 9.21 -5.94 12.08
C ARG A 299 8.41 -5.46 13.29
N ALA A 300 7.20 -4.96 13.08
CA ALA A 300 6.34 -4.51 14.17
C ALA A 300 6.04 -5.64 15.18
N GLN A 301 5.72 -6.86 14.72
CA GLN A 301 5.52 -8.02 15.56
C GLN A 301 6.81 -8.41 16.32
N TYR A 302 7.96 -8.42 15.65
CA TYR A 302 9.24 -8.72 16.28
C TYR A 302 9.58 -7.71 17.38
N PHE A 303 9.37 -6.41 17.14
CA PHE A 303 9.58 -5.39 18.16
C PHE A 303 8.58 -5.48 19.32
N ALA A 304 7.32 -5.80 19.04
CA ALA A 304 6.30 -6.00 20.07
C ALA A 304 6.66 -7.16 21.01
N ILE A 305 6.99 -8.32 20.48
CA ILE A 305 7.42 -9.50 21.28
C ILE A 305 8.67 -9.17 22.09
N ARG A 306 9.65 -8.51 21.49
CA ARG A 306 10.89 -8.15 22.19
C ARG A 306 10.66 -7.13 23.29
N SER A 307 9.79 -6.14 23.07
CA SER A 307 9.44 -5.16 24.09
C SER A 307 8.66 -5.79 25.24
N GLU A 308 7.80 -6.75 24.98
CA GLU A 308 7.04 -7.49 25.99
C GLU A 308 7.96 -8.38 26.88
N LEU A 309 8.93 -9.07 26.25
CA LEU A 309 9.93 -9.83 27.01
C LEU A 309 10.78 -8.93 27.89
N LEU A 310 11.25 -7.78 27.40
CA LEU A 310 12.02 -6.83 28.20
C LEU A 310 11.18 -6.17 29.30
N ALA A 311 9.89 -6.04 29.09
CA ALA A 311 8.97 -5.47 30.06
C ALA A 311 8.81 -6.31 31.34
N GLN A 312 9.05 -7.61 31.28
CA GLN A 312 8.98 -8.52 32.43
C GLN A 312 10.11 -8.29 33.46
N PHE A 313 11.16 -7.58 33.07
CA PHE A 313 12.31 -7.26 33.94
C PHE A 313 12.25 -5.87 34.56
N GLN A 314 11.15 -5.14 34.40
CA GLN A 314 10.95 -3.81 35.02
C GLN A 314 9.59 -3.77 35.73
N ALA A 315 9.54 -3.04 36.86
CA ALA A 315 8.29 -2.81 37.57
C ALA A 315 7.23 -2.16 36.65
N PRO A 316 5.98 -2.65 36.63
CA PRO A 316 4.94 -2.18 35.74
C PRO A 316 4.74 -0.65 35.76
N ASP A 317 4.73 -0.06 36.93
CA ASP A 317 4.52 1.38 37.12
C ASP A 317 5.64 2.22 36.48
N ILE A 318 6.90 1.78 36.63
CA ILE A 318 8.06 2.45 36.02
C ILE A 318 7.97 2.38 34.48
N ARG A 319 7.51 1.26 33.92
CA ARG A 319 7.36 1.10 32.48
C ARG A 319 6.34 2.08 31.92
N GLU A 320 5.21 2.25 32.59
CA GLU A 320 4.18 3.20 32.14
C GLU A 320 4.72 4.64 32.15
N TRP A 321 5.43 5.03 33.20
CA TRP A 321 6.05 6.34 33.27
C TRP A 321 7.14 6.55 32.22
N LEU A 322 8.01 5.58 31.99
CA LEU A 322 9.04 5.65 30.95
C LEU A 322 8.44 5.70 29.53
N THR A 323 7.25 5.16 29.35
CA THR A 323 6.53 5.25 28.07
C THR A 323 5.95 6.65 27.87
N ARG A 324 5.46 7.29 28.95
CA ARG A 324 4.95 8.67 28.93
C ARG A 324 6.05 9.70 28.86
N ASP A 325 7.11 9.49 29.65
CA ASP A 325 8.27 10.36 29.70
C ASP A 325 9.58 9.55 29.64
N PRO A 326 10.19 9.40 28.46
CA PRO A 326 11.49 8.73 28.30
C PRO A 326 12.64 9.44 29.06
N GLY A 327 12.42 10.69 29.44
CA GLY A 327 13.34 11.50 30.23
C GLY A 327 13.27 11.25 31.75
N PHE A 328 12.23 10.57 32.23
CA PHE A 328 11.99 10.32 33.65
C PHE A 328 13.22 9.75 34.35
N LEU A 329 13.62 10.38 35.46
CA LEU A 329 14.80 10.05 36.26
C LEU A 329 16.16 10.10 35.52
N LYS A 330 16.29 10.81 34.41
CA LYS A 330 17.60 11.16 33.85
C LYS A 330 18.36 12.06 34.79
N GLU A 331 17.65 12.96 35.44
CA GLU A 331 18.17 13.75 36.58
C GLU A 331 17.65 13.15 37.88
N PRO A 332 18.49 13.11 38.96
CA PRO A 332 18.06 12.60 40.25
C PRO A 332 16.92 13.45 40.83
N VAL A 333 15.87 12.79 41.31
CA VAL A 333 14.71 13.44 41.94
C VAL A 333 14.77 13.20 43.44
N ARG A 334 14.70 14.29 44.19
CA ARG A 334 14.63 14.25 45.68
C ARG A 334 13.17 14.38 46.08
N GLN A 335 12.67 13.38 46.82
CA GLN A 335 11.29 13.40 47.34
C GLN A 335 11.16 12.56 48.61
N ASP A 336 10.06 12.79 49.35
CA ASP A 336 9.75 11.98 50.51
C ASP A 336 9.09 10.67 50.09
N ALA A 337 9.48 9.58 50.73
CA ALA A 337 9.04 8.25 50.44
C ALA A 337 9.08 7.35 51.66
N ALA A 338 8.23 6.33 51.69
CA ALA A 338 8.38 5.26 52.66
C ALA A 338 9.15 4.10 52.05
N VAL A 339 10.07 3.55 52.80
CA VAL A 339 10.92 2.42 52.43
C VAL A 339 10.62 1.27 53.36
N VAL A 340 10.26 0.11 52.77
CA VAL A 340 10.02 -1.13 53.51
C VAL A 340 11.04 -2.17 53.06
N PHE A 341 11.73 -2.76 54.00
CA PHE A 341 12.59 -3.91 53.77
C PHE A 341 12.02 -5.14 54.46
N ILE A 342 12.12 -6.29 53.78
CA ILE A 342 11.88 -7.60 54.34
C ILE A 342 13.07 -8.50 54.00
N ASP A 343 13.46 -9.39 54.94
CA ASP A 343 14.58 -10.30 54.75
C ASP A 343 14.33 -11.59 55.55
N LEU A 344 14.76 -12.74 55.00
CA LEU A 344 14.65 -14.03 55.69
C LEU A 344 15.81 -14.24 56.65
N SER A 345 15.54 -14.66 57.86
CA SER A 345 16.55 -15.03 58.85
C SER A 345 16.85 -16.51 58.77
N GLY A 346 18.13 -16.90 58.85
CA GLY A 346 18.55 -18.31 58.80
C GLY A 346 18.69 -18.88 57.40
N PHE A 347 18.41 -18.08 56.34
CA PHE A 347 18.43 -18.53 54.96
C PHE A 347 19.82 -18.98 54.50
N THR A 348 20.89 -18.31 54.86
CA THR A 348 22.28 -18.64 54.51
C THR A 348 22.64 -20.06 54.92
N SER A 349 22.37 -20.43 56.18
CA SER A 349 22.65 -21.78 56.69
C SER A 349 21.74 -22.84 56.08
N LEU A 350 20.53 -22.48 55.71
CA LEU A 350 19.60 -23.37 55.04
C LEU A 350 20.03 -23.63 53.57
N SER A 351 20.54 -22.60 52.88
CA SER A 351 20.99 -22.69 51.49
C SER A 351 22.13 -23.69 51.29
N GLU A 352 23.04 -23.78 52.29
CA GLU A 352 24.12 -24.79 52.26
C GLU A 352 23.63 -26.22 52.36
N SER A 353 22.44 -26.45 52.91
CA SER A 353 21.91 -27.78 53.17
C SER A 353 20.86 -28.29 52.20
N LEU A 354 20.13 -27.43 51.47
CA LEU A 354 18.98 -27.81 50.63
C LEU A 354 19.31 -28.03 49.15
N GLY A 355 20.44 -27.57 48.69
CA GLY A 355 20.79 -27.59 47.28
C GLY A 355 20.07 -26.54 46.44
N PRO A 356 20.62 -26.22 45.23
CA PRO A 356 20.25 -25.00 44.47
C PRO A 356 18.82 -25.02 43.95
N ASP A 357 18.29 -26.17 43.55
CA ASP A 357 16.94 -26.24 42.94
C ASP A 357 15.85 -25.96 43.99
N ARG A 358 15.96 -26.53 45.19
CA ARG A 358 14.99 -26.29 46.26
C ARG A 358 15.06 -24.87 46.78
N ILE A 359 16.27 -24.29 46.85
CA ILE A 359 16.46 -22.90 47.21
C ILE A 359 15.81 -21.98 46.20
N ARG A 360 15.97 -22.26 44.92
CA ARG A 360 15.32 -21.51 43.83
C ARG A 360 13.79 -21.50 43.94
N GLU A 361 13.19 -22.67 44.21
CA GLU A 361 11.75 -22.79 44.41
C GLU A 361 11.28 -21.99 45.64
N LEU A 362 11.97 -22.13 46.76
CA LEU A 362 11.66 -21.43 48.00
C LEU A 362 11.74 -19.92 47.82
N LEU A 363 12.77 -19.40 47.15
CA LEU A 363 12.89 -17.98 46.83
C LEU A 363 11.81 -17.50 45.88
N LYS A 364 11.42 -18.33 44.87
CA LYS A 364 10.34 -18.01 43.95
C LYS A 364 9.02 -17.84 44.67
N ASP A 365 8.69 -18.73 45.59
CA ASP A 365 7.46 -18.66 46.38
C ASP A 365 7.47 -17.47 47.35
N PHE A 366 8.60 -17.21 47.98
CA PHE A 366 8.78 -16.03 48.83
C PHE A 366 8.66 -14.72 48.05
N HIS A 367 9.33 -14.60 46.90
CA HIS A 367 9.25 -13.40 46.07
C HIS A 367 7.83 -13.19 45.53
N ALA A 368 7.11 -14.27 45.12
CA ALA A 368 5.72 -14.17 44.65
C ALA A 368 4.77 -13.68 45.77
N MET A 369 5.00 -14.12 47.01
CA MET A 369 4.24 -13.64 48.18
C MET A 369 4.54 -12.17 48.46
N VAL A 370 5.82 -11.74 48.43
CA VAL A 370 6.24 -10.34 48.64
C VAL A 370 5.66 -9.43 47.54
N ASP A 371 5.72 -9.88 46.28
CA ASP A 371 5.15 -9.15 45.13
C ASP A 371 3.65 -8.90 45.32
N LYS A 372 2.91 -9.95 45.68
CA LYS A 372 1.47 -9.84 45.94
C LYS A 372 1.14 -8.81 47.03
N GLU A 373 1.85 -8.82 48.14
CA GLU A 373 1.62 -7.87 49.25
C GLU A 373 2.01 -6.44 48.87
N ALA A 374 3.15 -6.28 48.18
CA ALA A 374 3.59 -4.98 47.72
C ALA A 374 2.60 -4.36 46.74
N VAL A 375 2.20 -5.10 45.72
CA VAL A 375 1.25 -4.64 44.67
C VAL A 375 -0.14 -4.36 45.27
N SER A 376 -0.64 -5.23 46.18
CA SER A 376 -1.96 -5.01 46.81
C SER A 376 -2.00 -3.74 47.66
N SER A 377 -0.86 -3.28 48.19
CA SER A 377 -0.73 -2.05 48.96
C SER A 377 -0.31 -0.85 48.10
N GLY A 378 -0.16 -1.01 46.77
CA GLY A 378 0.33 0.03 45.87
C GLY A 378 1.79 0.39 46.09
N GLY A 379 2.60 -0.54 46.57
CA GLY A 379 4.05 -0.39 46.73
C GLY A 379 4.79 -0.89 45.50
N MET A 380 5.90 -0.27 45.16
CA MET A 380 6.78 -0.63 44.08
C MET A 380 7.96 -1.46 44.60
N ILE A 381 8.13 -2.68 44.07
CA ILE A 381 9.34 -3.45 44.34
C ILE A 381 10.51 -2.81 43.59
N ASN A 382 11.46 -2.27 44.36
CA ASN A 382 12.66 -1.65 43.79
C ASN A 382 13.74 -2.70 43.46
N SER A 383 13.95 -3.67 44.33
CA SER A 383 14.91 -4.74 44.10
C SER A 383 14.63 -5.95 45.00
N TYR A 384 14.96 -7.13 44.50
CA TYR A 384 15.15 -8.33 45.31
C TYR A 384 16.63 -8.46 45.64
N LEU A 385 16.93 -8.68 46.90
CA LEU A 385 18.29 -8.71 47.47
C LEU A 385 18.62 -10.12 47.94
N GLY A 386 18.55 -11.09 47.03
CA GLY A 386 18.67 -12.52 47.39
C GLY A 386 17.43 -13.02 48.13
N ASP A 387 17.56 -13.21 49.44
CA ASP A 387 16.50 -13.63 50.38
C ASP A 387 15.73 -12.45 51.02
N GLY A 388 15.93 -11.22 50.47
CA GLY A 388 15.24 -10.02 50.89
C GLY A 388 14.63 -9.24 49.74
N ALA A 389 13.83 -8.23 50.07
CA ALA A 389 13.24 -7.31 49.11
C ALA A 389 13.17 -5.89 49.69
N MET A 390 13.33 -4.90 48.79
CA MET A 390 13.11 -3.49 49.08
C MET A 390 11.90 -2.97 48.32
N ILE A 391 10.95 -2.42 49.05
CA ILE A 391 9.69 -1.89 48.53
C ILE A 391 9.64 -0.38 48.81
N LEU A 392 9.22 0.38 47.83
CA LEU A 392 9.12 1.84 47.90
C LEU A 392 7.66 2.28 47.73
N PHE A 393 7.28 3.28 48.49
CA PHE A 393 6.04 4.03 48.38
C PHE A 393 6.39 5.50 48.19
N GLY A 394 5.79 6.15 47.20
CA GLY A 394 6.10 7.53 46.84
C GLY A 394 6.83 7.69 45.51
N LEU A 395 7.11 6.58 44.81
CA LEU A 395 7.59 6.58 43.43
C LEU A 395 6.53 5.99 42.49
N PRO A 396 6.38 6.51 41.29
CA PRO A 396 7.08 7.65 40.66
C PRO A 396 6.65 9.02 41.16
N GLN A 397 5.51 9.14 41.82
CA GLN A 397 5.02 10.38 42.46
C GLN A 397 4.66 10.13 43.91
N ALA A 398 5.04 11.08 44.79
CA ALA A 398 4.65 11.03 46.18
C ALA A 398 3.14 11.27 46.37
N ALA A 399 2.51 10.47 47.21
CA ALA A 399 1.11 10.58 47.59
C ALA A 399 0.96 10.76 49.09
N SER A 400 -0.10 11.42 49.54
CA SER A 400 -0.33 11.71 50.97
C SER A 400 -0.55 10.47 51.83
N ASP A 401 -0.91 9.34 51.22
CA ASP A 401 -1.17 8.07 51.89
C ASP A 401 -0.02 7.05 51.79
N ASP A 402 1.13 7.45 51.23
CA ASP A 402 2.30 6.56 51.05
C ASP A 402 2.76 5.93 52.36
N ALA A 403 2.87 6.73 53.43
CA ALA A 403 3.23 6.24 54.73
C ALA A 403 2.23 5.22 55.28
N PHE A 404 0.94 5.47 55.12
CA PHE A 404 -0.13 4.56 55.54
C PHE A 404 -0.07 3.23 54.79
N ARG A 405 0.06 3.29 53.45
CA ARG A 405 0.18 2.09 52.57
C ARG A 405 1.43 1.28 52.90
N ALA A 406 2.54 1.96 53.24
CA ALA A 406 3.77 1.30 53.65
C ALA A 406 3.61 0.53 54.98
N VAL A 407 2.93 1.09 55.97
CA VAL A 407 2.62 0.39 57.24
C VAL A 407 1.70 -0.79 57.01
N GLN A 408 0.65 -0.63 56.17
CA GLN A 408 -0.22 -1.75 55.80
C GLN A 408 0.56 -2.87 55.10
N CYS A 409 1.40 -2.53 54.15
CA CYS A 409 2.28 -3.49 53.48
C CYS A 409 3.22 -4.21 54.44
N ALA A 410 3.91 -3.47 55.33
CA ALA A 410 4.83 -4.04 56.28
C ALA A 410 4.13 -5.05 57.24
N LYS A 411 2.91 -4.72 57.70
CA LYS A 411 2.07 -5.62 58.49
C LYS A 411 1.60 -6.83 57.66
N GLY A 412 1.11 -6.58 56.43
CA GLY A 412 0.69 -7.63 55.50
C GLY A 412 1.81 -8.63 55.20
N LEU A 413 3.02 -8.13 54.96
CA LEU A 413 4.24 -8.93 54.81
C LEU A 413 4.50 -9.84 56.02
N CYS A 414 4.38 -9.30 57.23
CA CYS A 414 4.56 -10.10 58.45
C CYS A 414 3.54 -11.24 58.54
N VAL A 415 2.26 -10.94 58.35
CA VAL A 415 1.18 -11.94 58.42
C VAL A 415 1.31 -12.98 57.32
N SER A 416 1.58 -12.57 56.08
CA SER A 416 1.70 -13.47 54.93
C SER A 416 2.96 -14.30 55.01
N THR A 417 4.09 -13.74 55.46
CA THR A 417 5.32 -14.52 55.65
C THR A 417 5.18 -15.55 56.78
N GLN A 418 4.52 -15.23 57.91
CA GLN A 418 4.22 -16.22 58.95
C GLN A 418 3.37 -17.35 58.45
N ARG A 419 2.33 -17.07 57.66
CA ARG A 419 1.48 -18.06 57.06
C ARG A 419 2.23 -18.93 56.03
N TRP A 420 3.09 -18.31 55.24
CA TRP A 420 3.95 -19.01 54.31
C TRP A 420 4.96 -19.92 55.03
N LEU A 421 5.64 -19.41 56.09
CA LEU A 421 6.53 -20.24 56.90
C LEU A 421 5.81 -21.42 57.53
N ALA A 422 4.56 -21.25 57.99
CA ALA A 422 3.75 -22.31 58.58
C ALA A 422 3.41 -23.39 57.55
N SER A 423 3.37 -23.09 56.28
CA SER A 423 3.12 -24.04 55.18
C SER A 423 4.36 -24.83 54.74
N LEU A 424 5.56 -24.44 55.19
CA LEU A 424 6.80 -25.12 54.82
C LEU A 424 6.94 -26.48 55.53
N PRO A 425 7.69 -27.42 54.91
CA PRO A 425 7.97 -28.70 55.50
C PRO A 425 8.60 -28.62 56.90
N PRO A 426 8.29 -29.55 57.84
CA PRO A 426 8.81 -29.52 59.21
C PRO A 426 10.35 -29.47 59.33
N ALA A 427 11.06 -29.95 58.32
CA ALA A 427 12.51 -29.93 58.27
C ALA A 427 13.10 -28.52 57.95
N VAL A 428 12.32 -27.63 57.36
CA VAL A 428 12.72 -26.30 56.90
C VAL A 428 12.21 -25.20 57.86
N ARG A 429 10.94 -25.32 58.26
CA ARG A 429 10.21 -24.32 59.07
C ARG A 429 10.97 -23.80 60.30
N PRO A 430 11.57 -24.64 61.19
CA PRO A 430 12.22 -24.16 62.42
C PRO A 430 13.55 -23.44 62.16
N ARG A 431 14.07 -23.51 60.93
CA ARG A 431 15.35 -22.95 60.54
C ARG A 431 15.23 -21.55 59.90
N LEU A 432 14.01 -21.13 59.55
CA LEU A 432 13.72 -19.87 58.91
C LEU A 432 12.91 -18.95 59.82
N GLY A 433 13.30 -17.70 59.84
CA GLY A 433 12.53 -16.60 60.37
C GLY A 433 12.47 -15.46 59.33
N PHE A 434 11.97 -14.33 59.72
CA PHE A 434 12.01 -13.14 58.91
C PHE A 434 12.04 -11.89 59.77
N LYS A 435 12.41 -10.77 59.15
CA LYS A 435 12.47 -9.45 59.78
C LYS A 435 12.03 -8.40 58.77
N VAL A 436 11.26 -7.40 59.24
CA VAL A 436 10.74 -6.31 58.43
C VAL A 436 11.16 -4.98 59.11
N GLY A 437 11.66 -4.05 58.32
CA GLY A 437 11.98 -2.71 58.78
C GLY A 437 11.37 -1.66 57.86
N ALA A 438 10.74 -0.64 58.43
CA ALA A 438 10.13 0.41 57.61
C ALA A 438 10.44 1.82 58.16
N HIS A 439 10.74 2.73 57.25
CA HIS A 439 11.09 4.12 57.58
C HIS A 439 10.51 5.07 56.53
N PHE A 440 10.20 6.29 56.94
CA PHE A 440 9.73 7.38 56.08
C PHE A 440 10.71 8.56 56.17
N GLY A 441 11.10 9.08 55.01
CA GLY A 441 11.96 10.24 54.90
C GLY A 441 12.36 10.54 53.46
N THR A 442 13.22 11.52 53.28
CA THR A 442 13.65 11.95 51.94
C THR A 442 14.59 10.91 51.31
N ILE A 443 14.30 10.54 50.09
CA ILE A 443 15.14 9.72 49.23
C ILE A 443 15.61 10.50 47.99
N VAL A 444 16.65 9.99 47.33
CA VAL A 444 17.06 10.41 46.01
C VAL A 444 16.79 9.24 45.04
N ALA A 445 15.80 9.40 44.21
CA ALA A 445 15.51 8.46 43.14
C ALA A 445 16.29 8.83 41.87
N SER A 446 16.97 7.88 41.26
CA SER A 446 17.79 8.10 40.08
C SER A 446 17.96 6.84 39.24
N ARG A 447 18.36 7.03 38.01
CA ARG A 447 18.89 5.94 37.19
C ARG A 447 20.37 5.79 37.48
N LEU A 448 20.75 4.68 38.06
CA LEU A 448 22.15 4.33 38.26
C LEU A 448 22.54 3.24 37.25
N GLY A 449 23.78 3.31 36.76
CA GLY A 449 24.33 2.35 35.80
C GLY A 449 25.16 3.06 34.72
N GLY A 450 25.80 2.28 33.87
CA GLY A 450 26.62 2.81 32.78
C GLY A 450 26.46 1.96 31.51
N GLY A 451 26.53 2.61 30.37
CA GLY A 451 26.55 1.95 29.08
C GLY A 451 25.29 1.14 28.71
N SER A 452 25.33 -0.16 28.94
CA SER A 452 24.29 -1.09 28.52
C SER A 452 23.23 -1.44 29.57
N TYR A 453 23.40 -1.03 30.85
CA TYR A 453 22.51 -1.38 31.96
C TYR A 453 22.19 -0.18 32.82
N HIS A 454 20.92 0.14 32.95
CA HIS A 454 20.40 1.15 33.84
C HIS A 454 19.40 0.53 34.81
N HIS A 455 19.54 0.85 36.06
CA HIS A 455 18.69 0.42 37.16
C HIS A 455 18.11 1.65 37.84
N ILE A 456 16.81 1.69 38.05
CA ILE A 456 16.16 2.73 38.84
C ILE A 456 16.28 2.33 40.30
N THR A 457 16.81 3.19 41.11
CA THR A 457 16.99 2.92 42.53
C THR A 457 16.79 4.18 43.38
N ALA A 458 16.41 3.96 44.60
CA ALA A 458 16.39 4.98 45.65
C ALA A 458 17.65 4.88 46.51
N THR A 459 18.24 6.02 46.77
CA THR A 459 19.42 6.14 47.67
C THR A 459 19.16 7.21 48.74
N GLY A 460 19.90 7.16 49.80
CA GLY A 460 19.79 8.12 50.91
C GLY A 460 19.82 7.47 52.30
N ASP A 461 19.89 8.29 53.33
CA ASP A 461 19.88 7.83 54.74
C ASP A 461 18.60 7.05 55.08
N THR A 462 17.45 7.45 54.48
CA THR A 462 16.15 6.80 54.63
C THR A 462 16.20 5.32 54.26
N VAL A 463 16.86 4.95 53.16
CA VAL A 463 17.02 3.57 52.71
C VAL A 463 17.87 2.78 53.71
N ASN A 464 18.96 3.36 54.17
CA ASN A 464 19.86 2.74 55.15
C ASN A 464 19.18 2.54 56.51
N VAL A 465 18.39 3.53 56.96
CA VAL A 465 17.63 3.42 58.22
C VAL A 465 16.62 2.30 58.15
N ALA A 466 15.82 2.19 57.06
CA ALA A 466 14.84 1.12 56.89
C ALA A 466 15.51 -0.26 56.92
N SER A 467 16.66 -0.43 56.26
CA SER A 467 17.43 -1.68 56.29
C SER A 467 17.94 -2.02 57.68
N ARG A 468 18.45 -1.02 58.45
CA ARG A 468 18.94 -1.26 59.81
C ARG A 468 17.84 -1.52 60.82
N LEU A 469 16.62 -1.03 60.59
CA LEU A 469 15.48 -1.37 61.42
C LEU A 469 15.15 -2.88 61.40
N MET A 470 15.43 -3.59 60.29
CA MET A 470 15.35 -5.05 60.28
C MET A 470 16.31 -5.71 61.28
N GLU A 471 17.55 -5.20 61.36
CA GLU A 471 18.53 -5.72 62.34
C GLU A 471 18.07 -5.43 63.78
N VAL A 472 17.50 -4.25 64.00
CA VAL A 472 16.93 -3.87 65.30
C VAL A 472 15.74 -4.75 65.67
N ALA A 473 14.82 -5.04 64.72
CA ALA A 473 13.71 -5.98 64.93
C ALA A 473 14.21 -7.36 65.37
N ALA A 474 15.21 -7.88 64.65
CA ALA A 474 15.85 -9.15 65.02
C ALA A 474 16.50 -9.15 66.40
N GLY A 475 17.20 -8.05 66.77
CA GLY A 475 17.84 -7.87 68.09
C GLY A 475 16.83 -7.82 69.22
N HIS A 476 15.61 -7.36 68.97
CA HIS A 476 14.53 -7.31 69.99
C HIS A 476 13.62 -8.58 69.89
N GLY A 477 13.92 -9.53 69.04
CA GLY A 477 13.16 -10.76 68.87
C GLY A 477 11.71 -10.51 68.40
N VAL A 478 11.52 -9.46 67.58
CA VAL A 478 10.23 -9.11 66.96
C VAL A 478 10.35 -9.15 65.44
N GLU A 479 9.21 -9.24 64.73
CA GLU A 479 9.19 -9.37 63.29
C GLU A 479 9.23 -8.01 62.56
N LEU A 480 8.72 -6.93 63.19
CA LEU A 480 8.62 -5.62 62.54
C LEU A 480 9.12 -4.51 63.45
N ALA A 481 9.96 -3.64 62.88
CA ALA A 481 10.36 -2.37 63.48
C ALA A 481 9.99 -1.20 62.54
N LEU A 482 9.29 -0.21 63.08
CA LEU A 482 8.86 1.01 62.41
C LEU A 482 9.54 2.20 63.04
N SER A 483 10.02 3.14 62.26
CA SER A 483 10.49 4.42 62.79
C SER A 483 9.34 5.31 63.26
N ASP A 484 9.59 6.18 64.27
CA ASP A 484 8.60 7.14 64.74
C ASP A 484 8.27 8.18 63.64
N GLU A 485 9.23 8.47 62.74
CA GLU A 485 9.00 9.32 61.56
C GLU A 485 7.91 8.72 60.66
N LEU A 486 7.97 7.42 60.37
CA LEU A 486 6.94 6.74 59.59
C LEU A 486 5.61 6.75 60.34
N PHE A 487 5.64 6.47 61.65
CA PHE A 487 4.42 6.43 62.48
C PHE A 487 3.78 7.81 62.65
N ARG A 488 4.59 8.87 62.69
CA ARG A 488 4.09 10.27 62.68
C ARG A 488 3.49 10.66 61.35
N ALA A 489 4.09 10.22 60.23
CA ALA A 489 3.56 10.48 58.88
C ALA A 489 2.16 9.85 58.67
N VAL A 490 1.85 8.77 59.35
CA VAL A 490 0.50 8.14 59.40
C VAL A 490 -0.44 8.81 60.41
N GLY A 491 -0.02 9.92 61.05
CA GLY A 491 -0.82 10.59 62.10
C GLY A 491 -0.91 9.82 63.39
N ARG A 492 0.02 8.89 63.65
CA ARG A 492 0.07 7.98 64.82
C ARG A 492 -1.21 7.15 64.99
N ASP A 493 -1.83 6.77 63.86
CA ASP A 493 -3.04 5.96 63.88
C ASP A 493 -2.75 4.51 64.38
N ARG A 494 -3.06 4.27 65.65
CA ARG A 494 -2.92 2.96 66.28
C ARG A 494 -3.98 1.95 65.86
N SER A 495 -5.02 2.37 65.18
CA SER A 495 -6.08 1.46 64.71
C SER A 495 -5.58 0.42 63.70
N LEU A 496 -4.44 0.68 63.05
CA LEU A 496 -3.76 -0.28 62.17
C LEU A 496 -3.25 -1.52 62.93
N PHE A 497 -3.09 -1.44 64.29
CA PHE A 497 -2.59 -2.52 65.14
C PHE A 497 -3.62 -2.83 66.20
N GLN A 498 -3.69 -4.10 66.65
CA GLN A 498 -4.50 -4.44 67.81
C GLN A 498 -3.89 -3.86 69.09
N ALA A 499 -4.74 -3.54 70.07
CA ALA A 499 -4.28 -2.99 71.33
C ALA A 499 -3.30 -3.95 72.05
N GLY A 500 -2.11 -3.48 72.34
CA GLY A 500 -1.05 -4.24 72.98
C GLY A 500 -0.06 -4.97 72.05
N ASP A 501 -0.30 -4.97 70.73
CA ASP A 501 0.61 -5.63 69.77
C ASP A 501 1.77 -4.68 69.36
N LEU A 502 1.57 -3.36 69.49
CA LEU A 502 2.58 -2.34 69.19
C LEU A 502 3.18 -1.77 70.48
N THR A 503 4.48 -1.89 70.62
CA THR A 503 5.25 -1.36 71.78
C THR A 503 6.22 -0.29 71.34
N GLY A 504 6.33 0.77 72.12
CA GLY A 504 7.22 1.90 71.84
C GLY A 504 6.58 3.28 72.12
N PRO A 505 7.24 4.39 71.74
CA PRO A 505 8.56 4.38 71.10
C PRO A 505 9.70 4.03 72.09
N VAL A 506 10.72 3.37 71.56
CA VAL A 506 11.94 3.04 72.27
C VAL A 506 13.11 3.72 71.58
N GLU A 507 13.83 4.52 72.32
CA GLU A 507 15.05 5.18 71.84
C GLU A 507 16.13 4.14 71.50
N THR A 508 16.48 4.04 70.19
CA THR A 508 17.35 3.00 69.67
C THR A 508 18.53 3.62 68.92
N ARG A 509 19.75 3.16 69.18
CA ARG A 509 20.93 3.54 68.39
C ARG A 509 21.10 2.60 67.20
N LEU A 510 21.16 3.20 65.98
CA LEU A 510 21.45 2.46 64.80
C LEU A 510 22.96 2.41 64.53
N ARG A 511 23.48 1.26 64.14
CA ARG A 511 24.90 1.08 63.82
C ARG A 511 25.34 2.06 62.71
N GLY A 512 26.41 2.85 62.99
CA GLY A 512 26.97 3.81 62.05
C GLY A 512 26.17 5.11 61.85
N ARG A 513 25.23 5.42 62.78
CA ARG A 513 24.56 6.72 62.87
C ARG A 513 24.96 7.39 64.18
N SER A 514 25.18 8.71 64.15
CA SER A 514 25.60 9.47 65.35
C SER A 514 24.43 9.78 66.31
N GLY A 515 23.21 9.67 65.91
CA GLY A 515 21.99 9.93 66.70
C GLY A 515 21.19 8.68 66.99
N SER A 516 20.34 8.74 68.04
CA SER A 516 19.31 7.75 68.34
C SER A 516 18.03 8.00 67.46
N LEU A 517 17.25 6.97 67.28
CA LEU A 517 15.95 7.00 66.57
C LEU A 517 14.89 6.37 67.48
N ASP A 518 13.74 6.99 67.57
CA ASP A 518 12.58 6.39 68.21
C ASP A 518 11.95 5.31 67.33
N VAL A 519 11.84 4.09 67.86
CA VAL A 519 11.40 2.90 67.14
C VAL A 519 10.17 2.25 67.77
N TRP A 520 9.23 1.89 66.97
CA TRP A 520 8.04 1.13 67.36
C TRP A 520 8.22 -0.33 66.92
N PHE A 521 7.87 -1.27 67.82
CA PHE A 521 8.01 -2.67 67.64
C PHE A 521 6.66 -3.36 67.62
N TRP A 522 6.46 -4.26 66.66
CA TRP A 522 5.27 -5.07 66.53
C TRP A 522 5.65 -6.54 66.47
N ARG A 523 4.91 -7.36 67.22
CA ARG A 523 5.00 -8.80 67.19
C ARG A 523 3.65 -9.37 66.86
N SER A 524 3.58 -10.30 65.89
CA SER A 524 2.38 -11.03 65.62
C SER A 524 2.05 -11.98 66.77
N ARG A 525 0.81 -11.98 67.22
CA ARG A 525 0.37 -13.02 68.13
C ARG A 525 0.33 -14.33 67.38
N SER A 526 1.09 -15.36 67.78
CA SER A 526 0.93 -16.72 67.33
C SER A 526 -0.48 -17.17 67.74
N GLU A 527 -1.33 -17.56 66.80
CA GLU A 527 -2.62 -18.25 67.03
C GLU A 527 -2.41 -19.65 67.66
N ASN A 528 -1.69 -19.71 68.81
CA ASN A 528 -1.52 -20.92 69.61
C ASN A 528 -1.69 -20.56 71.09
N SER A 529 -2.92 -20.42 71.53
CA SER A 529 -3.37 -20.65 72.89
C SER A 529 -4.70 -21.34 72.86
#